data_25115fbcc8b761938a618895c0af586a
#
_entry.id   25115fbcc8b761938a618895c0af586a
#
_cell.length_a   1.000
_cell.length_b   1.000
_cell.length_c   1.000
_cell.angle_alpha   90.00
_cell.angle_beta   90.00
_cell.angle_gamma   90.00
#
_symmetry.space_group_name_H-M   'P 1'
#
loop_
_entity.id
_entity.type
_entity.pdbx_description
1 polymer ?
#
loop_
_entity_poly.entity_id
_entity_poly.type
_entity_poly.pdbx_seq_one_letter_code
_entity_poly.pdbx_strand_id
1 'polypeptide(L)'
;MKTEKNELLTTQGVPFCWNTNSSNILFTSLWDNYPAQKSISVGNAGEALYFLVCGTTNVMQCQIANAVIYINYADGGRDSLELIPPVNYWNLSVINPNTSIPGQGVRSYYTAEMDRFCLPEKMPQIVELGENCTAMLLNRRLRKGVEVESISLETLSQEVVVGLMAVTMMNPDK
;
A
#
# COMPACT_ATOMS: atom_id res chain seq x y z
N MET A 1 3.03 -17.18 -8.70
CA MET A 1 2.14 -16.86 -7.58
C MET A 1 1.17 -18.02 -7.39
N LYS A 2 1.15 -18.69 -6.25
CA LYS A 2 0.12 -19.69 -5.92
C LYS A 2 -0.94 -18.99 -5.08
N THR A 3 -2.12 -18.82 -5.63
CA THR A 3 -3.31 -18.42 -4.89
C THR A 3 -4.08 -19.69 -4.55
N GLU A 4 -3.95 -20.17 -3.32
CA GLU A 4 -5.01 -20.99 -2.75
C GLU A 4 -6.16 -20.06 -2.37
N LYS A 5 -7.38 -20.63 -2.28
CA LYS A 5 -8.60 -19.85 -2.01
C LYS A 5 -8.38 -18.94 -0.79
N ASN A 6 -8.31 -17.60 -1.01
CA ASN A 6 -8.15 -16.57 0.01
C ASN A 6 -6.72 -16.33 0.55
N GLU A 7 -5.69 -16.88 -0.08
CA GLU A 7 -4.31 -16.68 0.34
C GLU A 7 -3.46 -16.19 -0.82
N LEU A 8 -2.58 -15.24 -0.56
CA LEU A 8 -1.53 -14.76 -1.44
C LEU A 8 -0.18 -15.00 -0.78
N LEU A 9 0.67 -15.75 -1.42
CA LEU A 9 2.09 -15.82 -1.05
C LEU A 9 2.88 -14.93 -2.01
N THR A 10 3.50 -13.89 -1.49
CA THR A 10 4.35 -13.01 -2.30
C THR A 10 5.63 -13.72 -2.73
N THR A 11 6.30 -13.18 -3.74
CA THR A 11 7.63 -13.70 -4.19
C THR A 11 8.70 -13.59 -3.10
N GLN A 12 8.49 -12.69 -2.12
CA GLN A 12 9.34 -12.51 -0.95
C GLN A 12 9.01 -13.46 0.20
N GLY A 13 8.04 -14.36 0.01
CA GLY A 13 7.64 -15.34 1.01
C GLY A 13 6.70 -14.81 2.10
N VAL A 14 6.13 -13.62 1.94
CA VAL A 14 5.16 -13.06 2.90
C VAL A 14 3.77 -13.56 2.56
N PRO A 15 3.09 -14.30 3.48
CA PRO A 15 1.72 -14.74 3.26
C PRO A 15 0.73 -13.62 3.64
N PHE A 16 -0.32 -13.49 2.84
CA PHE A 16 -1.47 -12.64 3.13
C PHE A 16 -2.75 -13.46 2.98
N CYS A 17 -3.71 -13.20 3.86
CA CYS A 17 -5.04 -13.79 3.81
C CYS A 17 -6.10 -12.70 3.77
N TRP A 18 -7.20 -12.93 3.06
CA TRP A 18 -8.35 -12.02 3.08
C TRP A 18 -9.67 -12.78 2.95
N ASN A 19 -10.73 -12.16 3.43
CA ASN A 19 -12.07 -12.69 3.31
C ASN A 19 -12.69 -12.28 1.96
N THR A 20 -12.95 -13.25 1.09
CA THR A 20 -13.57 -12.98 -0.22
C THR A 20 -15.07 -12.72 -0.16
N ASN A 21 -15.71 -12.96 0.98
CA ASN A 21 -17.16 -12.82 1.15
C ASN A 21 -17.59 -11.44 1.69
N SER A 22 -16.65 -10.53 1.89
CA SER A 22 -16.91 -9.18 2.42
C SER A 22 -15.98 -8.14 1.79
N SER A 23 -16.25 -6.86 2.06
CA SER A 23 -15.31 -5.79 1.73
C SER A 23 -14.00 -6.03 2.46
N ASN A 24 -12.93 -6.21 1.71
CA ASN A 24 -11.63 -6.65 2.20
C ASN A 24 -10.49 -5.65 1.94
N ILE A 25 -10.80 -4.47 1.43
CA ILE A 25 -9.83 -3.40 1.23
C ILE A 25 -10.31 -2.17 1.98
N LEU A 26 -9.44 -1.63 2.81
CA LEU A 26 -9.68 -0.38 3.52
C LEU A 26 -9.18 0.77 2.64
N PHE A 27 -10.10 1.56 2.10
CA PHE A 27 -9.77 2.73 1.28
C PHE A 27 -9.92 4.04 2.06
N THR A 28 -8.99 4.97 1.79
CA THR A 28 -9.07 6.36 2.22
C THR A 28 -8.80 7.31 1.05
N SER A 29 -9.42 8.49 1.08
CA SER A 29 -9.20 9.57 0.12
C SER A 29 -9.69 10.88 0.72
N LEU A 30 -9.27 12.00 0.14
CA LEU A 30 -9.85 13.32 0.45
C LEU A 30 -11.07 13.66 -0.42
N TRP A 31 -11.55 12.72 -1.24
CA TRP A 31 -12.80 12.84 -1.97
C TRP A 31 -14.02 12.62 -1.04
N ASP A 32 -15.10 13.34 -1.25
CA ASP A 32 -16.28 13.39 -0.37
C ASP A 32 -16.93 12.03 -0.07
N ASN A 33 -16.78 11.05 -0.97
CA ASN A 33 -17.37 9.72 -0.82
C ASN A 33 -16.45 8.70 -0.10
N TYR A 34 -15.27 9.12 0.36
CA TYR A 34 -14.33 8.30 1.10
C TYR A 34 -14.02 8.91 2.47
N PRO A 35 -13.72 8.11 3.49
CA PRO A 35 -13.13 8.62 4.71
C PRO A 35 -11.69 9.08 4.44
N ALA A 36 -11.30 10.25 4.99
CA ALA A 36 -9.91 10.71 4.92
C ALA A 36 -8.97 9.81 5.76
N GLN A 37 -9.50 9.22 6.82
CA GLN A 37 -8.77 8.31 7.71
C GLN A 37 -9.65 7.12 8.11
N LYS A 38 -9.03 5.95 8.23
CA LYS A 38 -9.68 4.72 8.71
C LYS A 38 -8.70 3.89 9.53
N SER A 39 -9.22 3.16 10.53
CA SER A 39 -8.41 2.32 11.42
C SER A 39 -8.94 0.90 11.49
N ILE A 40 -8.02 -0.04 11.75
CA ILE A 40 -8.31 -1.44 12.07
C ILE A 40 -7.64 -1.80 13.40
N SER A 41 -8.34 -2.55 14.24
CA SER A 41 -7.76 -3.09 15.48
C SER A 41 -6.85 -4.27 15.16
N VAL A 42 -5.76 -4.40 15.91
CA VAL A 42 -4.79 -5.50 15.78
C VAL A 42 -4.75 -6.34 17.06
N GLY A 43 -4.45 -5.73 18.21
CA GLY A 43 -4.44 -6.39 19.52
C GLY A 43 -3.40 -7.49 19.63
N ASN A 44 -2.20 -7.30 19.09
CA ASN A 44 -1.14 -8.31 19.10
C ASN A 44 0.25 -7.66 19.07
N ALA A 45 1.28 -8.43 19.44
CA ALA A 45 2.67 -8.03 19.38
C ALA A 45 3.47 -8.90 18.41
N GLY A 46 4.48 -8.33 17.78
CA GLY A 46 5.33 -9.03 16.81
C GLY A 46 6.63 -8.29 16.56
N GLU A 47 7.43 -8.76 15.60
CA GLU A 47 8.70 -8.13 15.22
C GLU A 47 8.56 -7.14 14.07
N ALA A 48 7.66 -7.42 13.13
CA ALA A 48 7.43 -6.57 11.99
C ALA A 48 6.00 -6.70 11.47
N LEU A 49 5.54 -5.64 10.83
CA LEU A 49 4.33 -5.64 10.00
C LEU A 49 4.71 -5.57 8.53
N TYR A 50 4.01 -6.32 7.73
CA TYR A 50 4.01 -6.25 6.29
C TYR A 50 2.67 -5.76 5.80
N PHE A 51 2.69 -4.79 4.90
CA PHE A 51 1.50 -4.14 4.35
C PHE A 51 1.43 -4.39 2.86
N LEU A 52 0.28 -4.82 2.38
CA LEU A 52 -0.04 -4.86 0.96
C LEU A 52 -0.90 -3.64 0.64
N VAL A 53 -0.31 -2.69 -0.08
CA VAL A 53 -0.91 -1.36 -0.35
C VAL A 53 -1.13 -1.20 -1.84
N CYS A 54 -2.27 -0.66 -2.19
CA CYS A 54 -2.63 -0.30 -3.56
C CYS A 54 -3.22 1.11 -3.61
N GLY A 55 -3.51 1.60 -4.79
CA GLY A 55 -4.24 2.85 -4.95
C GLY A 55 -3.88 3.62 -6.20
N THR A 56 -4.22 4.89 -6.20
CA THR A 56 -3.95 5.82 -7.30
C THR A 56 -3.09 6.97 -6.83
N THR A 57 -2.25 7.46 -7.71
CA THR A 57 -1.49 8.69 -7.54
C THR A 57 -1.21 9.28 -8.92
N ASN A 58 -0.61 10.44 -8.98
CA ASN A 58 -0.21 11.09 -10.22
C ASN A 58 1.15 11.79 -10.06
N VAL A 59 1.75 12.20 -11.17
CA VAL A 59 3.09 12.80 -11.16
C VAL A 59 3.15 14.14 -10.41
N MET A 60 2.02 14.83 -10.28
CA MET A 60 1.96 16.08 -9.53
C MET A 60 2.06 15.86 -8.01
N GLN A 61 1.83 14.64 -7.59
CA GLN A 61 1.88 14.20 -6.18
C GLN A 61 3.21 13.46 -5.85
N CYS A 62 4.19 13.47 -6.77
CA CYS A 62 5.48 12.84 -6.54
C CYS A 62 6.33 13.60 -5.52
N GLN A 63 7.19 12.86 -4.81
CA GLN A 63 8.15 13.36 -3.81
C GLN A 63 7.50 14.04 -2.58
N ILE A 64 6.20 13.85 -2.40
CA ILE A 64 5.47 14.25 -1.19
C ILE A 64 4.71 13.04 -0.62
N ALA A 65 4.42 13.05 0.67
CA ALA A 65 3.60 12.01 1.27
C ALA A 65 2.15 12.11 0.77
N ASN A 66 1.70 11.06 0.07
CA ASN A 66 0.31 10.98 -0.39
C ASN A 66 -0.63 10.43 0.68
N ALA A 67 -0.09 9.58 1.53
CA ALA A 67 -0.77 9.02 2.68
C ALA A 67 0.23 8.61 3.76
N VAL A 68 -0.27 8.24 4.91
CA VAL A 68 0.53 7.71 6.00
C VAL A 68 -0.18 6.53 6.65
N ILE A 69 0.58 5.49 6.96
CA ILE A 69 0.16 4.39 7.82
C ILE A 69 0.70 4.66 9.21
N TYR A 70 -0.18 4.82 10.19
CA TYR A 70 0.20 4.89 11.59
C TYR A 70 0.09 3.52 12.24
N ILE A 71 1.07 3.18 13.07
CA ILE A 71 1.07 2.03 13.94
C ILE A 71 0.92 2.56 15.35
N ASN A 72 -0.26 2.35 15.94
CA ASN A 72 -0.56 2.82 17.28
C ASN A 72 -0.32 1.67 18.27
N TYR A 73 0.43 1.94 19.31
CA TYR A 73 0.80 0.97 20.33
C TYR A 73 -0.03 1.12 21.59
N ALA A 74 -0.24 0.03 22.32
CA ALA A 74 -1.00 0.00 23.55
C ALA A 74 -0.38 0.85 24.68
N ASP A 75 0.91 1.18 24.58
CA ASP A 75 1.59 2.10 25.49
C ASP A 75 1.33 3.60 25.21
N GLY A 76 0.49 3.89 24.21
CA GLY A 76 0.22 5.25 23.71
C GLY A 76 1.24 5.78 22.72
N GLY A 77 2.29 5.01 22.42
CA GLY A 77 3.28 5.35 21.40
C GLY A 77 2.72 5.19 19.99
N ARG A 78 3.37 5.87 19.03
CA ARG A 78 3.00 5.79 17.62
C ARG A 78 4.25 5.76 16.75
N ASP A 79 4.24 4.94 15.72
CA ASP A 79 5.16 4.98 14.59
C ASP A 79 4.40 5.31 13.31
N SER A 80 5.09 5.81 12.28
CA SER A 80 4.50 6.15 10.99
C SER A 80 5.31 5.59 9.83
N LEU A 81 4.61 5.31 8.74
CA LEU A 81 5.16 4.93 7.45
C LEU A 81 4.49 5.78 6.38
N GLU A 82 5.22 6.77 5.88
CA GLU A 82 4.73 7.64 4.80
C GLU A 82 4.74 6.90 3.46
N LEU A 83 3.71 7.13 2.66
CA LEU A 83 3.58 6.62 1.29
C LEU A 83 3.94 7.74 0.32
N ILE A 84 5.16 7.68 -0.21
CA ILE A 84 5.75 8.73 -1.05
C ILE A 84 5.97 8.19 -2.46
N PRO A 85 5.23 8.67 -3.47
CA PRO A 85 5.50 8.32 -4.87
C PRO A 85 6.80 8.97 -5.36
N PRO A 86 7.60 8.29 -6.17
CA PRO A 86 7.61 6.88 -6.50
C PRO A 86 8.51 6.04 -5.58
N VAL A 87 8.87 6.56 -4.40
CA VAL A 87 9.86 5.95 -3.48
C VAL A 87 9.40 4.58 -2.99
N ASN A 88 8.18 4.49 -2.47
CA ASN A 88 7.61 3.27 -1.91
C ASN A 88 6.13 3.07 -2.23
N TYR A 89 5.54 3.93 -3.04
CA TYR A 89 4.14 3.91 -3.43
C TYR A 89 3.97 4.32 -4.89
N TRP A 90 3.07 3.67 -5.62
CA TRP A 90 2.71 3.99 -6.99
C TRP A 90 1.30 3.47 -7.33
N ASN A 91 0.86 3.71 -8.55
CA ASN A 91 -0.46 3.31 -9.04
C ASN A 91 -0.68 1.81 -9.00
N LEU A 92 -1.92 1.41 -8.74
CA LEU A 92 -2.40 0.02 -8.74
C LEU A 92 -2.12 -0.69 -10.08
N SER A 93 -2.19 0.02 -11.19
CA SER A 93 -1.71 -0.50 -12.47
C SER A 93 -0.31 0.04 -12.72
N VAL A 94 0.69 -0.80 -12.62
CA VAL A 94 2.00 -0.50 -13.19
C VAL A 94 1.86 -0.56 -14.69
N ILE A 95 1.66 0.58 -15.27
CA ILE A 95 1.73 0.72 -16.70
C ILE A 95 3.23 0.66 -17.02
N ASN A 96 3.66 -0.43 -17.67
CA ASN A 96 5.01 -0.47 -18.22
C ASN A 96 5.20 0.82 -19.04
N PRO A 97 6.19 1.68 -18.72
CA PRO A 97 6.40 2.93 -19.43
C PRO A 97 6.63 2.73 -20.94
N ASN A 98 6.98 1.52 -21.34
CA ASN A 98 7.20 1.14 -22.75
C ASN A 98 5.94 0.58 -23.46
N THR A 99 4.84 0.37 -22.75
CA THR A 99 3.59 -0.09 -23.36
C THR A 99 2.52 0.98 -23.22
N SER A 100 2.21 1.66 -24.33
CA SER A 100 0.98 2.42 -24.45
C SER A 100 -0.20 1.42 -24.47
N ILE A 101 -0.93 1.31 -23.38
CA ILE A 101 -2.19 0.55 -23.36
C ILE A 101 -3.27 1.49 -23.90
N PRO A 102 -3.81 1.24 -25.11
CA PRO A 102 -4.90 2.04 -25.63
C PRO A 102 -6.13 1.91 -24.73
N GLY A 103 -6.68 3.04 -24.29
CA GLY A 103 -7.95 3.08 -23.58
C GLY A 103 -7.89 3.30 -22.07
N GLN A 104 -6.73 3.33 -21.45
CA GLN A 104 -6.61 3.78 -20.06
C GLN A 104 -6.39 5.30 -20.03
N GLY A 105 -7.46 6.05 -19.78
CA GLY A 105 -7.52 7.50 -19.85
C GLY A 105 -6.58 8.29 -18.92
N VAL A 106 -5.84 7.63 -18.07
CA VAL A 106 -4.91 8.28 -17.13
C VAL A 106 -3.62 8.74 -17.83
N ARG A 107 -3.28 8.17 -18.99
CA ARG A 107 -2.05 8.54 -19.71
C ARG A 107 -2.14 9.76 -20.61
N SER A 108 -3.30 10.30 -20.84
CA SER A 108 -3.44 11.50 -21.71
C SER A 108 -2.77 12.75 -21.14
N TYR A 109 -2.46 12.74 -19.84
CA TYR A 109 -1.83 13.87 -19.14
C TYR A 109 -0.34 13.72 -18.88
N TYR A 110 0.23 12.52 -19.11
CA TYR A 110 1.62 12.24 -18.78
C TYR A 110 2.41 11.84 -20.00
N THR A 111 3.44 12.61 -20.32
CA THR A 111 4.41 12.23 -21.33
C THR A 111 5.35 11.16 -20.76
N ALA A 112 5.88 10.29 -21.62
CA ALA A 112 6.89 9.30 -21.21
C ALA A 112 8.13 9.94 -20.56
N GLU A 113 8.36 11.23 -20.80
CA GLU A 113 9.43 12.00 -20.20
C GLU A 113 9.14 12.36 -18.74
N MET A 114 7.89 12.72 -18.40
CA MET A 114 7.49 12.95 -17.00
C MET A 114 7.60 11.67 -16.17
N ASP A 115 7.23 10.53 -16.75
CA ASP A 115 7.41 9.22 -16.10
C ASP A 115 8.88 8.97 -15.73
N ARG A 116 9.83 9.35 -16.57
CA ARG A 116 11.26 9.18 -16.31
C ARG A 116 11.78 10.02 -15.14
N PHE A 117 11.23 11.20 -14.93
CA PHE A 117 11.63 12.08 -13.80
C PHE A 117 11.05 11.61 -12.47
N CYS A 118 9.93 10.91 -12.50
CA CYS A 118 9.19 10.52 -11.31
C CYS A 118 9.44 9.08 -10.87
N LEU A 119 9.74 8.18 -11.81
CA LEU A 119 9.97 6.78 -11.51
C LEU A 119 11.42 6.54 -11.06
N PRO A 120 11.65 5.84 -9.96
CA PRO A 120 12.99 5.44 -9.56
C PRO A 120 13.56 4.43 -10.54
N GLU A 121 14.88 4.30 -10.61
CA GLU A 121 15.55 3.25 -11.39
C GLU A 121 15.11 1.84 -10.97
N LYS A 122 14.77 1.70 -9.67
CA LYS A 122 14.17 0.48 -9.11
C LYS A 122 12.82 0.85 -8.51
N MET A 123 11.78 0.24 -9.06
CA MET A 123 10.47 0.30 -8.47
C MET A 123 10.49 -0.30 -7.05
N PRO A 124 9.68 0.21 -6.11
CA PRO A 124 9.48 -0.43 -4.82
C PRO A 124 9.03 -1.88 -5.00
N GLN A 125 9.04 -2.66 -3.93
CA GLN A 125 8.64 -4.07 -4.00
C GLN A 125 7.21 -4.21 -4.49
N ILE A 126 7.07 -4.65 -5.73
CA ILE A 126 5.79 -4.80 -6.40
C ILE A 126 5.32 -6.25 -6.27
N VAL A 127 4.05 -6.41 -5.97
CA VAL A 127 3.34 -7.70 -5.98
C VAL A 127 2.33 -7.66 -7.12
N GLU A 128 2.47 -8.55 -8.08
CA GLU A 128 1.49 -8.73 -9.13
C GLU A 128 0.26 -9.46 -8.57
N LEU A 129 -0.90 -8.84 -8.70
CA LEU A 129 -2.19 -9.38 -8.24
C LEU A 129 -2.99 -10.03 -9.37
N GLY A 130 -2.67 -9.69 -10.60
CA GLY A 130 -3.33 -10.14 -11.81
C GLY A 130 -2.87 -9.36 -13.02
N GLU A 131 -3.54 -9.54 -14.14
CA GLU A 131 -3.22 -8.83 -15.37
C GLU A 131 -3.38 -7.32 -15.19
N ASN A 132 -2.27 -6.59 -15.32
CA ASN A 132 -2.19 -5.12 -15.14
C ASN A 132 -2.63 -4.61 -13.76
N CYS A 133 -2.60 -5.46 -12.75
CA CYS A 133 -2.95 -5.09 -11.38
C CYS A 133 -1.80 -5.41 -10.44
N THR A 134 -1.34 -4.40 -9.70
CA THR A 134 -0.21 -4.52 -8.78
C THR A 134 -0.50 -3.86 -7.44
N ALA A 135 0.20 -4.33 -6.43
CA ALA A 135 0.25 -3.69 -5.12
C ALA A 135 1.70 -3.48 -4.69
N MET A 136 1.92 -2.61 -3.71
CA MET A 136 3.22 -2.40 -3.09
C MET A 136 3.31 -3.22 -1.81
N LEU A 137 4.40 -3.95 -1.67
CA LEU A 137 4.74 -4.64 -0.42
C LEU A 137 5.65 -3.73 0.40
N LEU A 138 5.15 -3.31 1.55
CA LEU A 138 5.87 -2.48 2.49
C LEU A 138 6.08 -3.23 3.80
N ASN A 139 7.08 -2.83 4.58
CA ASN A 139 7.28 -3.39 5.90
C ASN A 139 7.75 -2.34 6.90
N ARG A 140 7.49 -2.60 8.18
CA ARG A 140 7.97 -1.81 9.31
C ARG A 140 8.31 -2.71 10.48
N ARG A 141 9.53 -2.57 11.03
CA ARG A 141 9.88 -3.18 12.31
C ARG A 141 9.05 -2.55 13.43
N LEU A 142 8.63 -3.38 14.37
CA LEU A 142 7.85 -2.98 15.52
C LEU A 142 8.74 -2.73 16.74
N ARG A 143 8.19 -2.04 17.71
CA ARG A 143 8.78 -1.89 19.04
C ARG A 143 8.75 -3.23 19.75
N LYS A 144 9.90 -3.66 20.22
CA LYS A 144 10.06 -4.97 20.85
C LYS A 144 9.21 -5.09 22.12
N GLY A 145 8.35 -6.11 22.15
CA GLY A 145 7.53 -6.44 23.32
C GLY A 145 6.36 -5.49 23.57
N VAL A 146 6.06 -4.57 22.63
CA VAL A 146 4.91 -3.67 22.75
C VAL A 146 3.82 -4.13 21.80
N GLU A 147 2.60 -4.23 22.31
CA GLU A 147 1.41 -4.61 21.54
C GLU A 147 1.02 -3.48 20.57
N VAL A 148 0.72 -3.84 19.33
CA VAL A 148 0.07 -2.95 18.36
C VAL A 148 -1.42 -2.96 18.65
N GLU A 149 -1.97 -1.85 19.10
CA GLU A 149 -3.40 -1.68 19.36
C GLU A 149 -4.18 -1.58 18.05
N SER A 150 -3.71 -0.71 17.15
CA SER A 150 -4.37 -0.47 15.87
C SER A 150 -3.42 0.02 14.79
N ILE A 151 -3.88 -0.11 13.54
CA ILE A 151 -3.26 0.47 12.36
C ILE A 151 -4.26 1.44 11.76
N SER A 152 -3.79 2.66 11.46
CA SER A 152 -4.60 3.70 10.82
C SER A 152 -3.98 4.08 9.48
N LEU A 153 -4.81 4.17 8.44
CA LEU A 153 -4.43 4.73 7.15
C LEU A 153 -5.08 6.11 7.02
N GLU A 154 -4.29 7.11 6.66
CA GLU A 154 -4.75 8.49 6.43
C GLU A 154 -4.22 8.99 5.08
N THR A 155 -5.12 9.54 4.25
CA THR A 155 -4.76 10.20 3.00
C THR A 155 -4.44 11.67 3.25
N LEU A 156 -3.32 12.14 2.72
CA LEU A 156 -2.79 13.49 2.92
C LEU A 156 -2.88 14.37 1.67
N SER A 157 -2.92 13.76 0.48
CA SER A 157 -2.92 14.47 -0.80
C SER A 157 -4.27 14.41 -1.49
N GLN A 158 -4.59 15.47 -2.26
CA GLN A 158 -5.75 15.51 -3.14
C GLN A 158 -5.60 14.53 -4.31
N GLU A 159 -6.74 14.13 -4.91
CA GLU A 159 -6.79 13.27 -6.10
C GLU A 159 -6.11 11.90 -5.95
N VAL A 160 -5.95 11.46 -4.71
CA VAL A 160 -5.34 10.17 -4.37
C VAL A 160 -6.36 9.30 -3.65
N VAL A 161 -6.43 8.04 -4.04
CA VAL A 161 -7.15 7.00 -3.30
C VAL A 161 -6.14 5.95 -2.88
N VAL A 162 -6.04 5.69 -1.60
CA VAL A 162 -5.10 4.71 -1.06
C VAL A 162 -5.87 3.56 -0.42
N GLY A 163 -5.45 2.34 -0.73
CA GLY A 163 -6.05 1.11 -0.22
C GLY A 163 -5.03 0.27 0.56
N LEU A 164 -5.39 -0.10 1.77
CA LEU A 164 -4.72 -1.14 2.53
C LEU A 164 -5.47 -2.44 2.30
N MET A 165 -4.86 -3.35 1.54
CA MET A 165 -5.47 -4.62 1.12
C MET A 165 -5.33 -5.70 2.19
N ALA A 166 -4.15 -5.80 2.78
CA ALA A 166 -3.87 -6.80 3.81
C ALA A 166 -2.70 -6.38 4.70
N VAL A 167 -2.66 -6.93 5.89
CA VAL A 167 -1.58 -6.77 6.85
C VAL A 167 -1.19 -8.14 7.39
N THR A 168 0.10 -8.41 7.42
CA THR A 168 0.66 -9.61 8.04
C THR A 168 1.62 -9.22 9.13
N MET A 169 1.46 -9.78 10.32
CA MET A 169 2.39 -9.63 11.42
C MET A 169 3.37 -10.80 11.46
N MET A 170 4.65 -10.49 11.47
CA MET A 170 5.70 -11.49 11.65
C MET A 170 5.97 -11.67 13.14
N ASN A 171 5.96 -12.92 13.58
CA ASN A 171 6.35 -13.33 14.93
C ASN A 171 7.68 -14.08 14.87
N PRO A 172 8.57 -13.91 15.85
CA PRO A 172 9.93 -14.49 15.81
C PRO A 172 9.97 -16.02 15.90
N ASP A 173 8.91 -16.67 16.37
CA ASP A 173 8.90 -18.07 16.78
C ASP A 173 7.92 -18.97 16.03
N LYS A 174 7.61 -18.67 14.77
CA LYS A 174 6.77 -19.57 13.94
C LYS A 174 7.34 -19.82 12.57
#